data_019ff11f864aca127aa6f303ff0964a8
#
_entry.id   019ff11f864aca127aa6f303ff0964a8
#
_cell.length_a   1.000
_cell.length_b   1.000
_cell.length_c   1.000
_cell.angle_alpha   90.00
_cell.angle_beta   90.00
_cell.angle_gamma   90.00
#
_symmetry.space_group_name_H-M   'P 1'
#
loop_
_entity.id
_entity.type
_entity.pdbx_description
1 polymer ?
#
loop_
_entity_poly.entity_id
_entity_poly.type
_entity_poly.pdbx_seq_one_letter_code
_entity_poly.pdbx_strand_id
1 'polypeptide(L)'
;MGKQLELFETTASFDVLIENVAGWAKDKGIDKKENAPKQLLKVLEEVGETAGALLKSKDEEIKDGIGDSFVTIIILAKQLGLEPAECLEAAWNEIKDRTGKTENGVFIKN
;
A
#
# COMPACT_ATOMS: atom_id res chain seq x y z
N MET A 1 9.67 30.28 -4.23
CA MET A 1 8.45 30.15 -3.38
C MET A 1 7.31 29.47 -4.10
N GLY A 2 6.82 30.05 -5.18
CA GLY A 2 5.67 29.51 -5.90
C GLY A 2 5.84 28.07 -6.35
N LYS A 3 6.99 27.74 -6.90
CA LYS A 3 7.25 26.38 -7.39
C LYS A 3 7.28 25.38 -6.25
N GLN A 4 7.85 25.74 -5.12
CA GLN A 4 7.90 24.86 -3.95
C GLN A 4 6.52 24.67 -3.35
N LEU A 5 5.72 25.72 -3.28
CA LEU A 5 4.33 25.64 -2.83
C LEU A 5 3.50 24.74 -3.75
N GLU A 6 3.71 24.83 -5.06
CA GLU A 6 3.03 23.98 -6.03
C GLU A 6 3.33 22.50 -5.79
N LEU A 7 4.58 22.16 -5.45
CA LEU A 7 4.94 20.77 -5.14
C LEU A 7 4.18 20.26 -3.92
N PHE A 8 4.04 21.07 -2.89
CA PHE A 8 3.26 20.70 -1.69
C PHE A 8 1.78 20.61 -1.99
N GLU A 9 1.26 21.52 -2.81
CA GLU A 9 -0.15 21.54 -3.16
C GLU A 9 -0.57 20.35 -4.01
N THR A 10 0.34 19.83 -4.86
CA THR A 10 0.06 18.70 -5.74
C THR A 10 0.28 17.34 -5.08
N THR A 11 0.89 17.32 -3.88
CA THR A 11 1.15 16.09 -3.16
C THR A 11 0.14 15.91 -2.03
N ALA A 12 -0.82 15.04 -2.22
CA ALA A 12 -1.79 14.72 -1.18
C ALA A 12 -1.11 13.92 -0.07
N SER A 13 -1.56 14.11 1.18
CA SER A 13 -1.10 13.30 2.29
C SER A 13 -1.56 11.85 2.12
N PHE A 14 -0.85 10.94 2.77
CA PHE A 14 -1.22 9.53 2.70
C PHE A 14 -2.63 9.29 3.24
N ASP A 15 -3.01 9.99 4.31
CA ASP A 15 -4.36 9.87 4.88
C ASP A 15 -5.44 10.29 3.88
N VAL A 16 -5.22 11.37 3.15
CA VAL A 16 -6.16 11.82 2.13
C VAL A 16 -6.27 10.79 1.00
N LEU A 17 -5.15 10.24 0.59
CA LEU A 17 -5.14 9.22 -0.47
C LEU A 17 -5.87 7.95 -0.03
N ILE A 18 -5.69 7.53 1.22
CA ILE A 18 -6.43 6.38 1.77
C ILE A 18 -7.93 6.62 1.65
N GLU A 19 -8.40 7.80 2.07
CA GLU A 19 -9.82 8.13 2.02
C GLU A 19 -10.33 8.25 0.58
N ASN A 20 -9.51 8.75 -0.32
CA ASN A 20 -9.87 8.81 -1.75
C ASN A 20 -10.06 7.40 -2.33
N VAL A 21 -9.15 6.49 -2.02
CA VAL A 21 -9.25 5.10 -2.46
C VAL A 21 -10.48 4.43 -1.85
N ALA A 22 -10.71 4.63 -0.56
CA ALA A 22 -11.87 4.06 0.13
C ALA A 22 -13.19 4.56 -0.49
N GLY A 23 -13.29 5.85 -0.78
CA GLY A 23 -14.47 6.42 -1.43
C GLY A 23 -14.69 5.87 -2.83
N TRP A 24 -13.60 5.73 -3.59
CA TRP A 24 -13.67 5.14 -4.93
C TRP A 24 -14.16 3.70 -4.87
N ALA A 25 -13.64 2.91 -3.93
CA ALA A 25 -14.05 1.52 -3.75
C ALA A 25 -15.54 1.41 -3.39
N LYS A 26 -16.00 2.31 -2.52
CA LYS A 26 -17.41 2.38 -2.13
C LYS A 26 -18.28 2.69 -3.35
N ASP A 27 -17.89 3.69 -4.13
CA ASP A 27 -18.64 4.08 -5.33
C ASP A 27 -18.70 2.95 -6.36
N LYS A 28 -17.66 2.13 -6.43
CA LYS A 28 -17.63 0.97 -7.33
C LYS A 28 -18.30 -0.26 -6.75
N GLY A 29 -18.74 -0.20 -5.49
CA GLY A 29 -19.41 -1.31 -4.83
C GLY A 29 -18.51 -2.48 -4.49
N ILE A 30 -17.21 -2.25 -4.36
CA ILE A 30 -16.24 -3.32 -4.07
C ILE A 30 -15.73 -3.32 -2.63
N ASP A 31 -16.32 -2.49 -1.77
CA ASP A 31 -15.88 -2.35 -0.36
C ASP A 31 -16.56 -3.33 0.59
N LYS A 32 -17.18 -4.38 0.07
CA LYS A 32 -17.94 -5.33 0.89
C LYS A 32 -17.07 -6.46 1.42
N LYS A 33 -17.29 -6.80 2.69
CA LYS A 33 -16.53 -7.83 3.40
C LYS A 33 -16.50 -9.18 2.66
N GLU A 34 -17.60 -9.53 2.01
CA GLU A 34 -17.70 -10.80 1.27
C GLU A 34 -16.69 -10.91 0.13
N ASN A 35 -16.18 -9.76 -0.35
CA ASN A 35 -15.21 -9.74 -1.43
C ASN A 35 -13.75 -9.84 -0.96
N ALA A 36 -13.50 -9.86 0.35
CA ALA A 36 -12.14 -9.86 0.89
C ALA A 36 -11.27 -11.01 0.38
N PRO A 37 -11.74 -12.26 0.27
CA PRO A 37 -10.90 -13.32 -0.27
C PRO A 37 -10.44 -13.05 -1.70
N LYS A 38 -11.32 -12.52 -2.55
CA LYS A 38 -10.98 -12.16 -3.92
C LYS A 38 -10.03 -10.97 -3.95
N GLN A 39 -10.22 -10.04 -3.03
CA GLN A 39 -9.37 -8.85 -2.92
C GLN A 39 -7.94 -9.24 -2.54
N LEU A 40 -7.78 -10.23 -1.66
CA LEU A 40 -6.45 -10.72 -1.31
C LEU A 40 -5.74 -11.29 -2.53
N LEU A 41 -6.46 -12.01 -3.39
CA LEU A 41 -5.88 -12.50 -4.64
C LEU A 41 -5.46 -11.35 -5.54
N LYS A 42 -6.23 -10.26 -5.54
CA LYS A 42 -5.88 -9.06 -6.30
C LYS A 42 -4.59 -8.41 -5.77
N VAL A 43 -4.40 -8.38 -4.45
CA VAL A 43 -3.16 -7.92 -3.83
C VAL A 43 -1.98 -8.72 -4.37
N LEU A 44 -2.10 -10.05 -4.35
CA LEU A 44 -1.03 -10.94 -4.83
C LEU A 44 -0.74 -10.73 -6.31
N GLU A 45 -1.78 -10.50 -7.11
CA GLU A 45 -1.62 -10.21 -8.54
C GLU A 45 -0.79 -8.94 -8.76
N GLU A 46 -1.13 -7.85 -8.07
CA GLU A 46 -0.42 -6.58 -8.24
C GLU A 46 1.03 -6.66 -7.75
N VAL A 47 1.26 -7.34 -6.63
CA VAL A 47 2.63 -7.57 -6.13
C VAL A 47 3.43 -8.40 -7.14
N GLY A 48 2.82 -9.44 -7.72
CA GLY A 48 3.47 -10.26 -8.74
C GLY A 48 3.83 -9.48 -9.99
N GLU A 49 2.93 -8.62 -10.46
CA GLU A 49 3.20 -7.75 -11.60
C GLU A 49 4.36 -6.79 -11.32
N THR A 50 4.42 -6.27 -10.08
CA THR A 50 5.51 -5.39 -9.65
C THR A 50 6.84 -6.15 -9.68
N ALA A 51 6.85 -7.40 -9.23
CA ALA A 51 8.05 -8.22 -9.28
C ALA A 51 8.53 -8.42 -10.72
N GLY A 52 7.60 -8.67 -11.65
CA GLY A 52 7.93 -8.79 -13.07
C GLY A 52 8.51 -7.52 -13.65
N ALA A 53 7.93 -6.37 -13.29
CA ALA A 53 8.42 -5.07 -13.74
C ALA A 53 9.83 -4.80 -13.21
N LEU A 54 10.09 -5.16 -11.95
CA LEU A 54 11.41 -5.00 -11.34
C LEU A 54 12.46 -5.84 -12.06
N LEU A 55 12.15 -7.09 -12.39
CA LEU A 55 13.06 -7.96 -13.13
C LEU A 55 13.40 -7.43 -14.53
N LYS A 56 12.48 -6.67 -15.12
CA LYS A 56 12.67 -6.08 -16.46
C LYS A 56 13.18 -4.64 -16.41
N SER A 57 13.45 -4.11 -15.23
CA SER A 57 13.92 -2.73 -15.01
C SER A 57 13.01 -1.68 -15.65
N LYS A 58 11.70 -1.88 -15.57
CA LYS A 58 10.72 -0.95 -16.14
C LYS A 58 10.23 0.02 -15.06
N ASP A 59 10.96 1.13 -14.89
CA ASP A 59 10.78 2.07 -13.78
C ASP A 59 9.36 2.59 -13.61
N GLU A 60 8.69 2.97 -14.69
CA GLU A 60 7.32 3.47 -14.61
C GLU A 60 6.35 2.37 -14.15
N GLU A 61 6.53 1.16 -14.63
CA GLU A 61 5.69 0.02 -14.23
C GLU A 61 5.96 -0.39 -12.79
N ILE A 62 7.19 -0.23 -12.30
CA ILE A 62 7.54 -0.49 -10.90
C ILE A 62 6.79 0.49 -10.00
N LYS A 63 6.82 1.78 -10.34
CA LYS A 63 6.13 2.82 -9.58
C LYS A 63 4.62 2.56 -9.56
N ASP A 64 4.04 2.30 -10.72
CA ASP A 64 2.62 1.99 -10.84
C ASP A 64 2.26 0.75 -10.02
N GLY A 65 3.09 -0.28 -10.09
CA GLY A 65 2.86 -1.54 -9.37
C GLY A 65 2.89 -1.36 -7.86
N ILE A 66 3.82 -0.56 -7.35
CA ILE A 66 3.86 -0.26 -5.91
C ILE A 66 2.59 0.48 -5.50
N GLY A 67 2.19 1.48 -6.28
CA GLY A 67 0.95 2.22 -6.02
C GLY A 67 -0.28 1.33 -6.06
N ASP A 68 -0.38 0.48 -7.08
CA ASP A 68 -1.50 -0.45 -7.24
C ASP A 68 -1.56 -1.45 -6.10
N SER A 69 -0.39 -1.88 -5.60
CA SER A 69 -0.33 -2.77 -4.44
C SER A 69 -0.90 -2.08 -3.20
N PHE A 70 -0.56 -0.81 -2.96
CA PHE A 70 -1.15 -0.02 -1.88
C PHE A 70 -2.67 0.09 -2.03
N VAL A 71 -3.14 0.42 -3.23
CA VAL A 71 -4.58 0.55 -3.50
C VAL A 71 -5.32 -0.74 -3.12
N THR A 72 -4.81 -1.88 -3.56
CA THR A 72 -5.46 -3.17 -3.30
C THR A 72 -5.46 -3.53 -1.82
N ILE A 73 -4.39 -3.21 -1.10
CA ILE A 73 -4.29 -3.44 0.35
C ILE A 73 -5.24 -2.52 1.12
N ILE A 74 -5.31 -1.25 0.75
CA ILE A 74 -6.23 -0.30 1.37
C ILE A 74 -7.68 -0.79 1.24
N ILE A 75 -8.06 -1.23 0.05
CA ILE A 75 -9.41 -1.76 -0.19
C ILE A 75 -9.66 -2.99 0.67
N LEU A 76 -8.70 -3.91 0.75
CA LEU A 76 -8.82 -5.11 1.59
C LEU A 76 -9.06 -4.74 3.04
N ALA A 77 -8.30 -3.79 3.58
CA ALA A 77 -8.47 -3.34 4.96
C ALA A 77 -9.88 -2.80 5.19
N LYS A 78 -10.35 -1.95 4.29
CA LYS A 78 -11.70 -1.36 4.40
C LYS A 78 -12.80 -2.41 4.31
N GLN A 79 -12.65 -3.41 3.45
CA GLN A 79 -13.60 -4.54 3.37
C GLN A 79 -13.71 -5.28 4.70
N LEU A 80 -12.61 -5.38 5.42
CA LEU A 80 -12.55 -6.08 6.70
C LEU A 80 -12.87 -5.19 7.90
N GLY A 81 -13.28 -3.94 7.66
CA GLY A 81 -13.60 -2.99 8.72
C GLY A 81 -12.39 -2.48 9.47
N LEU A 82 -11.22 -2.54 8.84
CA LEU A 82 -9.96 -2.10 9.44
C LEU A 82 -9.51 -0.78 8.80
N GLU A 83 -8.82 0.03 9.60
CA GLU A 83 -8.21 1.25 9.09
C GLU A 83 -6.77 0.97 8.68
N PRO A 84 -6.40 1.23 7.40
CA PRO A 84 -5.05 0.94 6.93
C PRO A 84 -3.95 1.58 7.76
N ALA A 85 -4.16 2.83 8.20
CA ALA A 85 -3.17 3.52 9.02
C ALA A 85 -2.97 2.82 10.37
N GLU A 86 -4.05 2.32 10.98
CA GLU A 86 -3.96 1.60 12.26
C GLU A 86 -3.24 0.25 12.08
N CYS A 87 -3.48 -0.42 10.96
CA CYS A 87 -2.78 -1.67 10.65
C CYS A 87 -1.27 -1.41 10.55
N LEU A 88 -0.89 -0.36 9.85
CA LEU A 88 0.52 0.00 9.71
C LEU A 88 1.12 0.42 11.05
N GLU A 89 0.38 1.19 11.85
CA GLU A 89 0.86 1.61 13.17
C GLU A 89 1.08 0.40 14.09
N ALA A 90 0.17 -0.56 14.08
CA ALA A 90 0.34 -1.79 14.86
C ALA A 90 1.61 -2.53 14.46
N ALA A 91 1.86 -2.64 13.16
CA ALA A 91 3.08 -3.28 12.66
C ALA A 91 4.33 -2.48 13.04
N TRP A 92 4.27 -1.16 12.94
CA TRP A 92 5.38 -0.30 13.36
C TRP A 92 5.70 -0.47 14.83
N ASN A 93 4.68 -0.47 15.69
CA ASN A 93 4.86 -0.66 17.13
C ASN A 93 5.49 -2.01 17.46
N GLU A 94 5.25 -3.01 16.63
CA GLU A 94 5.87 -4.32 16.80
C GLU A 94 7.33 -4.34 16.37
N ILE A 95 7.68 -3.67 15.27
CA ILE A 95 9.05 -3.75 14.71
C ILE A 95 10.02 -2.71 15.26
N LYS A 96 9.53 -1.57 15.76
CA LYS A 96 10.39 -0.43 16.14
C LYS A 96 11.44 -0.78 17.19
N ASP A 97 11.14 -1.71 18.09
CA ASP A 97 12.05 -2.13 19.13
C ASP A 97 12.66 -3.52 18.87
N ARG A 98 12.45 -4.04 17.66
CA ARG A 98 12.93 -5.38 17.31
C ARG A 98 14.44 -5.38 17.16
N THR A 99 15.09 -6.40 17.74
CA THR A 99 16.52 -6.60 17.59
C THR A 99 16.79 -7.71 16.59
N GLY A 100 17.96 -7.65 15.98
CA GLY A 100 18.36 -8.61 14.97
C GLY A 100 19.57 -8.09 14.23
N LYS A 101 19.78 -8.61 13.03
CA LYS A 101 20.90 -8.19 12.17
C LYS A 101 20.48 -8.26 10.71
N THR A 102 21.17 -7.49 9.89
CA THR A 102 20.96 -7.51 8.45
C THR A 102 21.99 -8.42 7.81
N GLU A 103 21.52 -9.42 7.06
CA GLU A 103 22.37 -10.33 6.30
C GLU A 103 21.89 -10.35 4.85
N ASN A 104 22.82 -10.13 3.93
CA ASN A 104 22.51 -10.14 2.50
C ASN A 104 21.37 -9.21 2.14
N GLY A 105 21.32 -8.04 2.78
CA GLY A 105 20.29 -7.03 2.49
C GLY A 105 18.92 -7.31 3.13
N VAL A 106 18.81 -8.33 3.96
CA VAL A 106 17.55 -8.71 4.62
C VAL A 106 17.71 -8.68 6.13
N PHE A 107 16.76 -8.07 6.82
CA PHE A 107 16.77 -8.04 8.28
C PHE A 107 16.28 -9.38 8.83
N ILE A 108 17.07 -9.96 9.74
CA ILE A 108 16.75 -11.23 10.40
C ILE A 108 16.57 -10.94 11.89
N LYS A 109 15.36 -11.12 12.38
CA LYS A 109 15.07 -10.91 13.79
C LYS A 109 15.67 -11.99 14.67
N ASN A 110 15.99 -11.62 15.88
CA ASN A 110 16.44 -12.57 16.89
C ASN A 110 15.32 -13.55 17.28
#